data_330a6c29701ad33b122348b29079f230
#
_entry.id   330a6c29701ad33b122348b29079f230
#
_cell.length_a   1.000
_cell.length_b   1.000
_cell.length_c   1.000
_cell.angle_alpha   90.00
_cell.angle_beta   90.00
_cell.angle_gamma   90.00
#
_symmetry.space_group_name_H-M   'P 1'
#
loop_
_entity.id
_entity.type
_entity.pdbx_description
1 polymer ?
#
loop_
_entity_poly.entity_id
_entity_poly.type
_entity_poly.pdbx_seq_one_letter_code
_entity_poly.pdbx_strand_id
1 'polypeptide(L)'
;AAFVYTAFFGVAVKYGDVTTTYIKGAKDIRFGVDIKGGVNVTFVPSDGYDATDDQLEAAQLVIENRLVALNVTDYELYVDNNSDSLILEFPWQSGETEFDPEAAIEEIGTTAYLTFREGSSADGALVLDGSMVESAAAQYGPVNGSSSEYYVALKFTDEGAKAFGDATTRLYQNGGSISIWLDDENVSTASVNAAITDGSAIITSSAANPFTQEDVVKMARQINSGSLPFALSVDSYSTISPSLGENSLSAMVLAGVIAFALILVLMTALYRLPGFLACIA
;
A
#
# COMPACT_ATOMS: atom_id res chain seq x y z
N ALA A 1 31.50 -22.62 -21.49
CA ALA A 1 31.93 -21.33 -20.90
C ALA A 1 30.89 -20.22 -21.16
N ALA A 2 30.47 -19.98 -22.44
CA ALA A 2 29.53 -18.91 -22.77
C ALA A 2 28.16 -19.06 -22.07
N PHE A 3 27.58 -20.26 -22.04
CA PHE A 3 26.31 -20.55 -21.37
C PHE A 3 26.36 -20.30 -19.85
N VAL A 4 27.46 -20.72 -19.21
CA VAL A 4 27.65 -20.48 -17.77
C VAL A 4 27.78 -18.99 -17.49
N TYR A 5 28.50 -18.26 -18.32
CA TYR A 5 28.65 -16.82 -18.22
C TYR A 5 27.30 -16.10 -18.36
N THR A 6 26.51 -16.44 -19.38
CA THR A 6 25.16 -15.83 -19.58
C THR A 6 24.16 -16.19 -18.48
N ALA A 7 24.24 -17.41 -17.92
CA ALA A 7 23.41 -17.84 -16.80
C ALA A 7 23.71 -17.04 -15.52
N PHE A 8 24.96 -16.71 -15.23
CA PHE A 8 25.32 -15.98 -14.02
C PHE A 8 25.19 -14.45 -14.18
N PHE A 9 25.66 -13.90 -15.32
CA PHE A 9 25.73 -12.45 -15.49
C PHE A 9 24.61 -11.86 -16.34
N GLY A 10 23.82 -12.72 -17.01
CA GLY A 10 22.81 -12.26 -17.95
C GLY A 10 23.42 -11.69 -19.23
N VAL A 11 22.58 -11.12 -20.08
CA VAL A 11 22.96 -10.36 -21.27
C VAL A 11 22.28 -9.01 -21.22
N ALA A 12 23.06 -7.97 -21.02
CA ALA A 12 22.57 -6.59 -21.02
C ALA A 12 23.45 -5.75 -21.96
N VAL A 13 22.82 -4.86 -22.71
CA VAL A 13 23.51 -3.89 -23.57
C VAL A 13 23.25 -2.50 -23.00
N LYS A 14 24.36 -1.78 -22.76
CA LYS A 14 24.31 -0.39 -22.29
C LYS A 14 24.52 0.55 -23.48
N TYR A 15 23.55 1.46 -23.68
CA TYR A 15 23.65 2.51 -24.68
C TYR A 15 23.41 3.86 -24.01
N GLY A 16 24.46 4.64 -23.82
CA GLY A 16 24.42 5.87 -23.01
C GLY A 16 24.11 5.54 -21.55
N ASP A 17 23.08 6.18 -20.99
CA ASP A 17 22.61 5.97 -19.61
C ASP A 17 21.53 4.86 -19.49
N VAL A 18 21.09 4.31 -20.63
CA VAL A 18 20.05 3.27 -20.65
C VAL A 18 20.70 1.89 -20.75
N THR A 19 20.36 1.00 -19.81
CA THR A 19 20.77 -0.41 -19.82
C THR A 19 19.56 -1.27 -20.17
N THR A 20 19.62 -1.95 -21.33
CA THR A 20 18.58 -2.90 -21.75
C THR A 20 19.06 -4.31 -21.47
N THR A 21 18.36 -5.01 -20.56
CA THR A 21 18.65 -6.41 -20.21
C THR A 21 17.82 -7.33 -21.09
N TYR A 22 18.47 -8.12 -21.94
CA TYR A 22 17.85 -9.11 -22.82
C TYR A 22 17.64 -10.46 -22.14
N ILE A 23 18.61 -10.87 -21.33
CA ILE A 23 18.56 -12.12 -20.55
C ILE A 23 18.96 -11.78 -19.12
N LYS A 24 18.08 -12.06 -18.16
CA LYS A 24 18.38 -11.89 -16.73
C LYS A 24 19.36 -12.98 -16.28
N GLY A 25 20.37 -12.60 -15.51
CA GLY A 25 21.33 -13.53 -14.89
C GLY A 25 20.90 -13.95 -13.48
N ALA A 26 21.69 -14.85 -12.88
CA ALA A 26 21.44 -15.33 -11.51
C ALA A 26 21.36 -14.20 -10.47
N LYS A 27 22.10 -13.10 -10.66
CA LYS A 27 22.05 -11.91 -9.80
C LYS A 27 20.76 -11.10 -9.92
N ASP A 28 19.99 -11.32 -11.01
CA ASP A 28 18.73 -10.60 -11.26
C ASP A 28 17.51 -11.46 -10.84
N ILE A 29 17.76 -12.63 -10.20
CA ILE A 29 16.71 -13.47 -9.63
C ILE A 29 16.11 -12.73 -8.45
N ARG A 30 14.79 -12.52 -8.52
CA ARG A 30 14.02 -12.01 -7.38
C ARG A 30 13.74 -13.17 -6.45
N PHE A 31 14.19 -13.04 -5.22
CA PHE A 31 13.88 -13.99 -4.17
C PHE A 31 12.63 -13.49 -3.42
N GLY A 32 11.72 -14.40 -3.09
CA GLY A 32 10.56 -14.11 -2.26
C GLY A 32 10.94 -13.77 -0.80
N VAL A 33 9.94 -13.44 -0.02
CA VAL A 33 10.08 -13.06 1.40
C VAL A 33 10.74 -14.13 2.26
N ASP A 34 10.59 -15.40 1.90
CA ASP A 34 11.22 -16.54 2.59
C ASP A 34 12.75 -16.51 2.56
N ILE A 35 13.35 -15.92 1.52
CA ILE A 35 14.80 -15.88 1.34
C ILE A 35 15.37 -14.49 1.64
N LYS A 36 14.69 -13.43 1.22
CA LYS A 36 15.13 -12.05 1.50
C LYS A 36 14.74 -11.58 2.89
N GLY A 37 13.82 -12.26 3.54
CA GLY A 37 13.05 -11.74 4.65
C GLY A 37 12.00 -10.75 4.16
N GLY A 38 10.99 -10.52 4.95
CA GLY A 38 9.89 -9.64 4.57
C GLY A 38 8.67 -9.86 5.44
N VAL A 39 7.56 -9.38 4.94
CA VAL A 39 6.24 -9.48 5.57
C VAL A 39 5.34 -10.28 4.65
N ASN A 40 4.62 -11.23 5.24
CA ASN A 40 3.49 -11.91 4.62
C ASN A 40 2.28 -11.67 5.51
N VAL A 41 1.24 -11.09 4.96
CA VAL A 41 -0.01 -10.81 5.67
C VAL A 41 -1.19 -11.25 4.83
N THR A 42 -2.15 -11.90 5.48
CA THR A 42 -3.43 -12.29 4.89
C THR A 42 -4.52 -11.42 5.50
N PHE A 43 -5.19 -10.67 4.66
CA PHE A 43 -6.39 -9.92 5.02
C PHE A 43 -7.63 -10.71 4.63
N VAL A 44 -8.62 -10.71 5.52
CA VAL A 44 -9.95 -11.28 5.28
C VAL A 44 -11.02 -10.22 5.56
N PRO A 45 -12.20 -10.33 4.95
CA PRO A 45 -13.33 -9.48 5.32
C PRO A 45 -13.66 -9.61 6.80
N SER A 46 -13.85 -8.47 7.48
CA SER A 46 -14.19 -8.45 8.91
C SER A 46 -15.59 -9.00 9.14
N ASP A 47 -15.84 -9.51 10.35
CA ASP A 47 -17.15 -9.94 10.84
C ASP A 47 -17.84 -11.02 9.99
N GLY A 48 -17.09 -11.79 9.22
CA GLY A 48 -17.64 -12.84 8.36
C GLY A 48 -18.45 -12.28 7.18
N TYR A 49 -18.13 -11.08 6.72
CA TYR A 49 -18.70 -10.50 5.51
C TYR A 49 -18.33 -11.35 4.30
N ASP A 50 -19.33 -11.75 3.51
CA ASP A 50 -19.19 -12.55 2.28
C ASP A 50 -18.93 -11.57 1.12
N ALA A 51 -17.65 -11.35 0.79
CA ALA A 51 -17.26 -10.40 -0.23
C ALA A 51 -17.37 -11.05 -1.63
N THR A 52 -17.91 -10.32 -2.58
CA THR A 52 -17.92 -10.77 -3.98
C THR A 52 -16.55 -10.62 -4.62
N ASP A 53 -16.29 -11.40 -5.69
CA ASP A 53 -15.04 -11.30 -6.46
C ASP A 53 -14.75 -9.87 -6.92
N ASP A 54 -15.76 -9.13 -7.40
CA ASP A 54 -15.62 -7.74 -7.83
C ASP A 54 -15.23 -6.80 -6.67
N GLN A 55 -15.73 -7.09 -5.45
CA GLN A 55 -15.37 -6.33 -4.27
C GLN A 55 -13.94 -6.63 -3.79
N LEU A 56 -13.50 -7.90 -3.90
CA LEU A 56 -12.12 -8.29 -3.59
C LEU A 56 -11.13 -7.64 -4.57
N GLU A 57 -11.45 -7.62 -5.88
CA GLU A 57 -10.65 -6.90 -6.88
C GLU A 57 -10.61 -5.39 -6.63
N ALA A 58 -11.72 -4.78 -6.23
CA ALA A 58 -11.76 -3.37 -5.86
C ALA A 58 -10.91 -3.09 -4.61
N ALA A 59 -10.96 -3.96 -3.59
CA ALA A 59 -10.12 -3.85 -2.41
C ALA A 59 -8.63 -4.02 -2.74
N GLN A 60 -8.28 -4.93 -3.66
CA GLN A 60 -6.91 -5.09 -4.17
C GLN A 60 -6.38 -3.78 -4.75
N LEU A 61 -7.15 -3.11 -5.63
CA LEU A 61 -6.77 -1.83 -6.22
C LEU A 61 -6.52 -0.75 -5.17
N VAL A 62 -7.35 -0.68 -4.13
CA VAL A 62 -7.16 0.28 -3.02
C VAL A 62 -5.87 -0.01 -2.26
N ILE A 63 -5.61 -1.29 -1.94
CA ILE A 63 -4.38 -1.72 -1.26
C ILE A 63 -3.15 -1.40 -2.12
N GLU A 64 -3.18 -1.67 -3.42
CA GLU A 64 -2.10 -1.31 -4.34
C GLU A 64 -1.79 0.19 -4.33
N ASN A 65 -2.82 1.04 -4.39
CA ASN A 65 -2.66 2.48 -4.30
C ASN A 65 -2.01 2.93 -2.98
N ARG A 66 -2.38 2.29 -1.86
CA ARG A 66 -1.79 2.56 -0.54
C ARG A 66 -0.34 2.14 -0.45
N LEU A 67 0.00 0.95 -0.98
CA LEU A 67 1.39 0.48 -1.06
C LEU A 67 2.27 1.46 -1.85
N VAL A 68 1.77 1.94 -2.99
CA VAL A 68 2.46 2.96 -3.79
C VAL A 68 2.61 4.26 -3.00
N ALA A 69 1.58 4.70 -2.28
CA ALA A 69 1.62 5.92 -1.46
C ALA A 69 2.60 5.81 -0.28
N LEU A 70 2.80 4.59 0.25
CA LEU A 70 3.80 4.25 1.27
C LEU A 70 5.20 4.00 0.70
N ASN A 71 5.37 4.19 -0.63
CA ASN A 71 6.62 3.91 -1.36
C ASN A 71 7.06 2.44 -1.30
N VAL A 72 6.13 1.51 -1.06
CA VAL A 72 6.37 0.08 -1.15
C VAL A 72 6.16 -0.33 -2.61
N THR A 73 7.24 -0.56 -3.35
CA THR A 73 7.20 -0.80 -4.80
C THR A 73 7.52 -2.25 -5.20
N ASP A 74 8.11 -3.03 -4.30
CA ASP A 74 8.43 -4.44 -4.53
C ASP A 74 7.52 -5.29 -3.63
N TYR A 75 6.33 -5.62 -4.13
CA TYR A 75 5.34 -6.41 -3.42
C TYR A 75 4.66 -7.40 -4.37
N GLU A 76 4.08 -8.44 -3.80
CA GLU A 76 3.15 -9.34 -4.46
C GLU A 76 1.81 -9.27 -3.72
N LEU A 77 0.75 -8.91 -4.43
CA LEU A 77 -0.61 -8.82 -3.89
C LEU A 77 -1.54 -9.61 -4.80
N TYR A 78 -2.22 -10.59 -4.25
CA TYR A 78 -3.16 -11.43 -4.98
C TYR A 78 -4.40 -11.76 -4.16
N VAL A 79 -5.49 -11.99 -4.87
CA VAL A 79 -6.78 -12.39 -4.31
C VAL A 79 -6.87 -13.91 -4.34
N ASP A 80 -7.25 -14.53 -3.24
CA ASP A 80 -7.66 -15.93 -3.18
C ASP A 80 -9.19 -16.01 -3.03
N ASN A 81 -9.87 -16.21 -4.15
CA ASN A 81 -11.34 -16.31 -4.20
C ASN A 81 -11.90 -17.57 -3.54
N ASN A 82 -11.05 -18.55 -3.14
CA ASN A 82 -11.53 -19.72 -2.43
C ASN A 82 -11.66 -19.48 -0.91
N SER A 83 -10.89 -18.55 -0.40
CA SER A 83 -10.86 -18.19 1.02
C SER A 83 -11.31 -16.76 1.27
N ASP A 84 -11.82 -16.05 0.24
CA ASP A 84 -12.22 -14.63 0.28
C ASP A 84 -11.16 -13.76 0.95
N SER A 85 -9.90 -13.94 0.53
CA SER A 85 -8.76 -13.28 1.18
C SER A 85 -7.86 -12.54 0.21
N LEU A 86 -7.18 -11.52 0.72
CA LEU A 86 -6.13 -10.78 0.04
C LEU A 86 -4.80 -11.10 0.70
N ILE A 87 -3.86 -11.65 -0.06
CA ILE A 87 -2.55 -12.03 0.42
C ILE A 87 -1.54 -11.04 -0.09
N LEU A 88 -0.86 -10.36 0.84
CA LEU A 88 0.15 -9.36 0.57
C LEU A 88 1.51 -9.85 1.06
N GLU A 89 2.47 -9.87 0.15
CA GLU A 89 3.86 -10.18 0.45
C GLU A 89 4.76 -9.04 -0.02
N PHE A 90 5.62 -8.54 0.84
CA PHE A 90 6.64 -7.58 0.47
C PHE A 90 7.96 -7.83 1.21
N PRO A 91 9.09 -7.87 0.46
CA PRO A 91 10.39 -8.10 1.05
C PRO A 91 10.89 -6.85 1.78
N TRP A 92 11.76 -7.04 2.77
CA TRP A 92 12.50 -5.96 3.40
C TRP A 92 13.34 -5.22 2.36
N GLN A 93 13.28 -3.89 2.38
CA GLN A 93 14.20 -3.10 1.56
C GLN A 93 15.59 -3.06 2.23
N SER A 94 16.64 -3.27 1.42
CA SER A 94 18.02 -3.27 1.93
C SER A 94 18.40 -1.87 2.45
N GLY A 95 18.58 -1.74 3.75
CA GLY A 95 19.01 -0.51 4.42
C GLY A 95 17.92 0.22 5.21
N GLU A 96 16.69 -0.24 5.23
CA GLU A 96 15.63 0.31 6.09
C GLU A 96 15.71 -0.32 7.49
N THR A 97 16.22 0.47 8.44
CA THR A 97 16.22 0.12 9.87
C THR A 97 15.01 0.71 10.61
N GLU A 98 14.20 1.54 9.95
CA GLU A 98 13.10 2.30 10.56
C GLU A 98 11.71 1.96 9.95
N PHE A 99 11.60 0.99 9.04
CA PHE A 99 10.30 0.57 8.52
C PHE A 99 9.56 -0.25 9.59
N ASP A 100 8.39 0.26 10.00
CA ASP A 100 7.49 -0.44 10.92
C ASP A 100 6.42 -1.20 10.13
N PRO A 101 6.54 -2.52 10.01
CA PRO A 101 5.59 -3.32 9.24
C PRO A 101 4.20 -3.38 9.88
N GLU A 102 4.10 -3.30 11.21
CA GLU A 102 2.80 -3.34 11.90
C GLU A 102 2.01 -2.06 11.59
N ALA A 103 2.65 -0.90 11.69
CA ALA A 103 2.03 0.38 11.34
C ALA A 103 1.65 0.45 9.86
N ALA A 104 2.47 -0.10 8.96
CA ALA A 104 2.15 -0.15 7.53
C ALA A 104 0.94 -1.06 7.25
N ILE A 105 0.85 -2.23 7.87
CA ILE A 105 -0.27 -3.15 7.73
C ILE A 105 -1.56 -2.52 8.26
N GLU A 106 -1.49 -1.84 9.42
CA GLU A 106 -2.62 -1.11 9.97
C GLU A 106 -3.10 -0.01 9.01
N GLU A 107 -2.19 0.80 8.47
CA GLU A 107 -2.52 1.86 7.51
C GLU A 107 -3.10 1.29 6.19
N ILE A 108 -2.58 0.16 5.71
CA ILE A 108 -3.08 -0.52 4.51
C ILE A 108 -4.49 -1.09 4.74
N GLY A 109 -4.75 -1.67 5.91
CA GLY A 109 -6.01 -2.35 6.24
C GLY A 109 -7.15 -1.43 6.67
N THR A 110 -6.90 -0.13 6.94
CA THR A 110 -7.97 0.80 7.35
C THR A 110 -9.01 0.99 6.26
N THR A 111 -10.28 1.07 6.62
CA THR A 111 -11.38 1.25 5.65
C THR A 111 -11.28 2.61 4.96
N ALA A 112 -10.90 3.65 5.71
CA ALA A 112 -10.75 5.03 5.26
C ALA A 112 -12.00 5.56 4.50
N TYR A 113 -13.18 5.18 4.99
CA TYR A 113 -14.45 5.56 4.39
C TYR A 113 -14.82 6.99 4.80
N LEU A 114 -14.52 7.93 3.89
CA LEU A 114 -14.82 9.35 4.09
C LEU A 114 -16.29 9.63 3.77
N THR A 115 -17.02 10.24 4.72
CA THR A 115 -18.39 10.70 4.50
C THR A 115 -18.60 12.11 5.00
N PHE A 116 -19.44 12.86 4.28
CA PHE A 116 -19.94 14.17 4.68
C PHE A 116 -21.41 14.03 5.02
N ARG A 117 -21.81 14.46 6.22
CA ARG A 117 -23.15 14.29 6.74
C ARG A 117 -23.72 15.60 7.24
N GLU A 118 -25.03 15.77 7.13
CA GLU A 118 -25.75 16.92 7.70
C GLU A 118 -25.80 16.81 9.23
N GLY A 119 -25.54 17.92 9.89
CA GLY A 119 -25.53 17.96 11.35
C GLY A 119 -24.20 17.48 11.95
N SER A 120 -24.23 17.06 13.22
CA SER A 120 -23.06 16.60 13.97
C SER A 120 -23.13 15.12 14.37
N SER A 121 -24.13 14.39 13.88
CA SER A 121 -24.36 12.98 14.21
C SER A 121 -23.93 12.07 13.04
N ALA A 122 -23.42 10.88 13.39
CA ALA A 122 -23.14 9.83 12.41
C ALA A 122 -24.38 9.35 11.65
N ASP A 123 -25.58 9.52 12.23
CA ASP A 123 -26.86 9.20 11.59
C ASP A 123 -27.39 10.33 10.69
N GLY A 124 -26.63 11.43 10.55
CA GLY A 124 -26.98 12.56 9.69
C GLY A 124 -27.14 12.14 8.24
N ALA A 125 -27.98 12.85 7.47
CA ALA A 125 -28.17 12.55 6.06
C ALA A 125 -26.84 12.66 5.31
N LEU A 126 -26.52 11.63 4.50
CA LEU A 126 -25.32 11.60 3.67
C LEU A 126 -25.40 12.70 2.60
N VAL A 127 -24.41 13.56 2.55
CA VAL A 127 -24.26 14.62 1.55
C VAL A 127 -23.43 14.10 0.37
N LEU A 128 -22.24 13.56 0.66
CA LEU A 128 -21.35 12.91 -0.31
C LEU A 128 -20.40 11.96 0.43
N ASP A 129 -19.79 11.07 -0.31
CA ASP A 129 -18.76 10.15 0.16
C ASP A 129 -17.41 10.36 -0.54
N GLY A 130 -16.41 9.57 -0.13
CA GLY A 130 -15.04 9.67 -0.64
C GLY A 130 -14.90 9.47 -2.15
N SER A 131 -15.84 8.76 -2.82
CA SER A 131 -15.80 8.55 -4.27
C SER A 131 -16.04 9.83 -5.06
N MET A 132 -16.67 10.83 -4.43
CA MET A 132 -16.93 12.14 -5.00
C MET A 132 -15.79 13.15 -4.72
N VAL A 133 -14.70 12.72 -4.09
CA VAL A 133 -13.49 13.53 -3.86
C VAL A 133 -12.48 13.24 -4.97
N GLU A 134 -12.10 14.27 -5.74
CA GLU A 134 -11.09 14.16 -6.80
C GLU A 134 -9.67 14.09 -6.22
N SER A 135 -9.38 14.92 -5.19
CA SER A 135 -8.08 14.94 -4.54
C SER A 135 -8.14 15.54 -3.13
N ALA A 136 -7.18 15.12 -2.31
CA ALA A 136 -6.92 15.65 -0.98
C ALA A 136 -5.45 16.06 -0.85
N ALA A 137 -5.18 17.22 -0.24
CA ALA A 137 -3.83 17.74 -0.05
C ALA A 137 -3.62 18.27 1.36
N ALA A 138 -2.56 17.82 2.03
CA ALA A 138 -2.12 18.36 3.30
C ALA A 138 -1.57 19.78 3.10
N GLN A 139 -2.05 20.74 3.88
CA GLN A 139 -1.65 22.13 3.79
C GLN A 139 -1.42 22.76 5.17
N TYR A 140 -0.63 23.83 5.19
CA TYR A 140 -0.41 24.66 6.38
C TYR A 140 -0.61 26.13 5.99
N GLY A 141 -1.49 26.80 6.68
CA GLY A 141 -1.78 28.21 6.38
C GLY A 141 -2.88 28.81 7.24
N PRO A 142 -3.20 30.08 7.03
CA PRO A 142 -4.29 30.75 7.76
C PRO A 142 -5.64 30.20 7.31
N VAL A 143 -6.44 29.76 8.28
CA VAL A 143 -7.82 29.30 8.05
C VAL A 143 -8.78 30.36 8.58
N ASN A 144 -9.72 30.79 7.74
CA ASN A 144 -10.75 31.79 8.09
C ASN A 144 -10.21 33.08 8.73
N GLY A 145 -9.00 33.53 8.32
CA GLY A 145 -8.37 34.74 8.86
C GLY A 145 -7.77 34.59 10.26
N SER A 146 -7.70 33.36 10.78
CA SER A 146 -7.11 32.99 12.06
C SER A 146 -5.60 32.68 11.93
N SER A 147 -4.99 32.19 13.01
CA SER A 147 -3.62 31.68 13.01
C SER A 147 -3.46 30.53 12.01
N SER A 148 -2.24 30.37 11.51
CA SER A 148 -1.93 29.25 10.62
C SER A 148 -2.03 27.92 11.35
N GLU A 149 -2.68 26.96 10.73
CA GLU A 149 -2.87 25.60 11.22
C GLU A 149 -2.71 24.58 10.08
N TYR A 150 -2.53 23.30 10.44
CA TYR A 150 -2.54 22.22 9.48
C TYR A 150 -3.99 21.82 9.16
N TYR A 151 -4.27 21.64 7.87
CA TYR A 151 -5.58 21.23 7.38
C TYR A 151 -5.45 20.38 6.13
N VAL A 152 -6.50 19.65 5.78
CA VAL A 152 -6.59 18.91 4.51
C VAL A 152 -7.49 19.71 3.57
N ALA A 153 -6.94 20.14 2.42
CA ALA A 153 -7.71 20.75 1.34
C ALA A 153 -8.27 19.65 0.44
N LEU A 154 -9.56 19.70 0.18
CA LEU A 154 -10.28 18.78 -0.68
C LEU A 154 -10.74 19.46 -1.95
N LYS A 155 -10.64 18.74 -3.06
CA LYS A 155 -11.23 19.10 -4.34
C LYS A 155 -12.22 18.01 -4.72
N PHE A 156 -13.43 18.41 -5.06
CA PHE A 156 -14.50 17.48 -5.42
C PHE A 156 -14.54 17.24 -6.93
N THR A 157 -15.09 16.09 -7.33
CA THR A 157 -15.55 15.86 -8.69
C THR A 157 -16.70 16.81 -9.04
N ASP A 158 -17.06 16.92 -10.31
CA ASP A 158 -18.19 17.78 -10.73
C ASP A 158 -19.50 17.37 -10.04
N GLU A 159 -19.71 16.07 -9.82
CA GLU A 159 -20.87 15.51 -9.11
C GLU A 159 -20.81 15.86 -7.62
N GLY A 160 -19.65 15.69 -6.99
CA GLY A 160 -19.42 16.07 -5.59
C GLY A 160 -19.58 17.57 -5.34
N ALA A 161 -19.03 18.40 -6.24
CA ALA A 161 -19.17 19.86 -6.17
C ALA A 161 -20.63 20.30 -6.21
N LYS A 162 -21.45 19.68 -7.07
CA LYS A 162 -22.88 19.94 -7.12
C LYS A 162 -23.60 19.48 -5.86
N ALA A 163 -23.37 18.25 -5.39
CA ALA A 163 -23.98 17.71 -4.19
C ALA A 163 -23.66 18.56 -2.95
N PHE A 164 -22.38 18.97 -2.80
CA PHE A 164 -21.91 19.80 -1.72
C PHE A 164 -22.48 21.23 -1.79
N GLY A 165 -22.52 21.81 -3.00
CA GLY A 165 -23.12 23.12 -3.26
C GLY A 165 -24.61 23.16 -2.90
N ASP A 166 -25.38 22.15 -3.32
CA ASP A 166 -26.81 22.04 -3.02
C ASP A 166 -27.05 21.89 -1.51
N ALA A 167 -26.25 21.04 -0.83
CA ALA A 167 -26.33 20.82 0.61
C ALA A 167 -25.96 22.09 1.40
N THR A 168 -24.83 22.73 1.08
CA THR A 168 -24.38 23.96 1.78
C THR A 168 -25.32 25.12 1.56
N THR A 169 -25.94 25.25 0.38
CA THR A 169 -26.95 26.25 0.10
C THR A 169 -28.19 26.07 0.99
N ARG A 170 -28.69 24.84 1.13
CA ARG A 170 -29.84 24.50 1.98
C ARG A 170 -29.51 24.72 3.46
N LEU A 171 -28.35 24.22 3.90
CA LEU A 171 -27.92 24.31 5.30
C LEU A 171 -27.62 25.75 5.73
N TYR A 172 -27.07 26.58 4.84
CA TYR A 172 -26.87 28.02 5.10
C TYR A 172 -28.18 28.73 5.42
N GLN A 173 -29.27 28.42 4.70
CA GLN A 173 -30.56 29.03 4.93
C GLN A 173 -31.18 28.61 6.28
N ASN A 174 -30.86 27.44 6.76
CA ASN A 174 -31.41 26.86 8.00
C ASN A 174 -30.47 26.95 9.21
N GLY A 175 -29.27 27.55 9.05
CA GLY A 175 -28.27 27.61 10.13
C GLY A 175 -27.72 26.24 10.51
N GLY A 176 -27.61 25.32 9.54
CA GLY A 176 -27.15 23.95 9.76
C GLY A 176 -25.61 23.82 9.78
N SER A 177 -25.16 22.58 10.02
CA SER A 177 -23.75 22.20 10.03
C SER A 177 -23.50 20.98 9.13
N ILE A 178 -22.27 20.79 8.72
CA ILE A 178 -21.77 19.57 8.06
C ILE A 178 -20.70 18.96 8.95
N SER A 179 -20.79 17.66 9.16
CA SER A 179 -19.77 16.87 9.82
C SER A 179 -19.06 15.99 8.79
N ILE A 180 -17.76 15.83 8.98
CA ILE A 180 -16.88 15.00 8.15
C ILE A 180 -16.43 13.83 9.02
N TRP A 181 -16.66 12.64 8.52
CA TRP A 181 -16.37 11.39 9.20
C TRP A 181 -15.39 10.58 8.37
N LEU A 182 -14.40 10.02 9.04
CA LEU A 182 -13.49 9.03 8.47
C LEU A 182 -13.73 7.73 9.23
N ASP A 183 -14.29 6.74 8.56
CA ASP A 183 -14.88 5.57 9.21
C ASP A 183 -15.95 5.99 10.23
N ASP A 184 -15.80 5.60 11.49
CA ASP A 184 -16.71 5.95 12.59
C ASP A 184 -16.23 7.17 13.40
N GLU A 185 -15.10 7.78 13.04
CA GLU A 185 -14.54 8.92 13.76
C GLU A 185 -15.00 10.25 13.17
N ASN A 186 -15.54 11.13 14.00
CA ASN A 186 -15.83 12.50 13.61
C ASN A 186 -14.55 13.32 13.55
N VAL A 187 -14.06 13.57 12.34
CA VAL A 187 -12.81 14.31 12.10
C VAL A 187 -13.02 15.82 12.21
N SER A 188 -14.17 16.31 11.73
CA SER A 188 -14.46 17.73 11.74
C SER A 188 -15.98 17.98 11.70
N THR A 189 -16.43 19.03 12.38
CA THR A 189 -17.80 19.52 12.29
C THR A 189 -17.78 21.03 12.17
N ALA A 190 -18.33 21.55 11.07
CA ALA A 190 -18.36 22.98 10.78
C ALA A 190 -19.79 23.48 10.55
N SER A 191 -20.09 24.65 11.10
CA SER A 191 -21.31 25.39 10.75
C SER A 191 -21.21 25.95 9.34
N VAL A 192 -22.29 25.87 8.58
CA VAL A 192 -22.34 26.37 7.21
C VAL A 192 -22.67 27.86 7.23
N ASN A 193 -21.66 28.70 7.05
CA ASN A 193 -21.80 30.16 7.09
C ASN A 193 -22.00 30.80 5.71
N ALA A 194 -21.84 30.02 4.64
CA ALA A 194 -22.07 30.43 3.25
C ALA A 194 -22.33 29.21 2.38
N ALA A 195 -22.99 29.42 1.24
CA ALA A 195 -23.04 28.39 0.20
C ALA A 195 -21.66 28.23 -0.44
N ILE A 196 -21.16 26.98 -0.55
CA ILE A 196 -19.86 26.64 -1.14
C ILE A 196 -20.12 25.93 -2.46
N THR A 197 -19.87 26.65 -3.56
CA THR A 197 -20.16 26.17 -4.93
C THR A 197 -18.93 26.09 -5.83
N ASP A 198 -17.76 26.32 -5.25
CA ASP A 198 -16.46 26.32 -5.97
C ASP A 198 -15.85 24.92 -6.11
N GLY A 199 -16.51 23.88 -5.59
CA GLY A 199 -16.04 22.51 -5.67
C GLY A 199 -14.89 22.17 -4.74
N SER A 200 -14.70 22.95 -3.67
CA SER A 200 -13.65 22.73 -2.68
C SER A 200 -14.20 22.70 -1.25
N ALA A 201 -13.47 22.03 -0.35
CA ALA A 201 -13.71 22.08 1.10
C ALA A 201 -12.37 21.95 1.83
N ILE A 202 -12.37 22.28 3.13
CA ILE A 202 -11.22 22.05 3.99
C ILE A 202 -11.65 21.25 5.22
N ILE A 203 -10.81 20.30 5.63
CA ILE A 203 -10.95 19.59 6.91
C ILE A 203 -10.03 20.28 7.90
N THR A 204 -10.59 20.86 8.94
CA THR A 204 -9.84 21.54 9.98
C THR A 204 -10.03 20.83 11.31
N SER A 205 -9.02 20.93 12.17
CA SER A 205 -9.08 20.42 13.53
C SER A 205 -9.95 21.30 14.45
N SER A 206 -10.27 20.78 15.60
CA SER A 206 -10.82 21.59 16.69
C SER A 206 -9.69 22.34 17.42
N ALA A 207 -10.01 23.50 18.01
CA ALA A 207 -9.03 24.25 18.80
C ALA A 207 -8.48 23.47 20.01
N ALA A 208 -9.22 22.48 20.50
CA ALA A 208 -8.82 21.62 21.62
C ALA A 208 -7.84 20.52 21.22
N ASN A 209 -7.87 20.10 19.95
CA ASN A 209 -7.02 19.01 19.42
C ASN A 209 -6.56 19.38 18.01
N PRO A 210 -5.51 20.21 17.89
CA PRO A 210 -5.00 20.66 16.60
C PRO A 210 -4.32 19.53 15.84
N PHE A 211 -4.51 19.46 14.52
CA PHE A 211 -3.81 18.52 13.67
C PHE A 211 -2.31 18.77 13.65
N THR A 212 -1.54 17.70 13.66
CA THR A 212 -0.12 17.73 13.33
C THR A 212 0.11 17.62 11.82
N GLN A 213 1.33 17.87 11.38
CA GLN A 213 1.70 17.65 9.98
C GLN A 213 1.49 16.18 9.56
N GLU A 214 1.80 15.25 10.45
CA GLU A 214 1.68 13.82 10.21
C GLU A 214 0.22 13.41 10.02
N ASP A 215 -0.69 13.89 10.87
CA ASP A 215 -2.13 13.61 10.76
C ASP A 215 -2.71 14.02 9.42
N VAL A 216 -2.42 15.25 8.96
CA VAL A 216 -2.96 15.74 7.68
C VAL A 216 -2.35 15.05 6.47
N VAL A 217 -1.08 14.64 6.54
CA VAL A 217 -0.44 13.86 5.48
C VAL A 217 -1.01 12.44 5.42
N LYS A 218 -1.17 11.77 6.56
CA LYS A 218 -1.80 10.46 6.65
C LYS A 218 -3.23 10.49 6.11
N MET A 219 -4.04 11.43 6.59
CA MET A 219 -5.42 11.59 6.15
C MET A 219 -5.53 11.88 4.65
N ALA A 220 -4.71 12.78 4.11
CA ALA A 220 -4.70 13.07 2.67
C ALA A 220 -4.34 11.85 1.83
N ARG A 221 -3.37 11.04 2.27
CA ARG A 221 -3.02 9.77 1.61
C ARG A 221 -4.17 8.77 1.62
N GLN A 222 -4.80 8.58 2.78
CA GLN A 222 -5.95 7.66 2.93
C GLN A 222 -7.11 8.07 2.02
N ILE A 223 -7.46 9.36 1.97
CA ILE A 223 -8.51 9.86 1.09
C ILE A 223 -8.16 9.64 -0.40
N ASN A 224 -6.92 9.96 -0.80
CA ASN A 224 -6.48 9.82 -2.19
C ASN A 224 -6.37 8.36 -2.65
N SER A 225 -6.08 7.44 -1.73
CA SER A 225 -6.00 6.00 -2.05
C SER A 225 -7.37 5.34 -2.20
N GLY A 226 -8.42 6.02 -1.78
CA GLY A 226 -9.79 5.51 -1.81
C GLY A 226 -10.17 4.71 -0.57
N SER A 227 -11.47 4.50 -0.41
CA SER A 227 -12.03 3.67 0.65
C SER A 227 -12.10 2.21 0.24
N LEU A 228 -11.88 1.31 1.20
CA LEU A 228 -12.14 -0.11 0.98
C LEU A 228 -13.66 -0.36 0.89
N PRO A 229 -14.10 -1.28 0.03
CA PRO A 229 -15.52 -1.60 -0.12
C PRO A 229 -16.12 -2.32 1.10
N PHE A 230 -15.28 -2.87 1.97
CA PHE A 230 -15.62 -3.53 3.23
C PHE A 230 -14.44 -3.42 4.20
N ALA A 231 -14.70 -3.63 5.49
CA ALA A 231 -13.65 -3.64 6.50
C ALA A 231 -12.79 -4.91 6.37
N LEU A 232 -11.49 -4.76 6.51
CA LEU A 232 -10.52 -5.85 6.51
C LEU A 232 -10.03 -6.14 7.93
N SER A 233 -9.80 -7.41 8.21
CA SER A 233 -9.10 -7.87 9.39
C SER A 233 -7.89 -8.70 8.99
N VAL A 234 -6.84 -8.68 9.82
CA VAL A 234 -5.66 -9.51 9.63
C VAL A 234 -5.96 -10.90 10.18
N ASP A 235 -6.01 -11.90 9.32
CA ASP A 235 -6.18 -13.32 9.70
C ASP A 235 -4.85 -13.92 10.11
N SER A 236 -3.82 -13.71 9.31
CA SER A 236 -2.48 -14.19 9.61
C SER A 236 -1.42 -13.13 9.27
N TYR A 237 -0.40 -13.09 10.10
CA TYR A 237 0.73 -12.19 9.96
C TYR A 237 2.03 -12.89 10.29
N SER A 238 2.99 -12.82 9.40
CA SER A 238 4.33 -13.39 9.58
C SER A 238 5.40 -12.44 9.08
N THR A 239 6.40 -12.21 9.91
CA THR A 239 7.62 -11.48 9.53
C THR A 239 8.82 -12.40 9.56
N ILE A 240 9.59 -12.39 8.47
CA ILE A 240 10.86 -13.12 8.36
C ILE A 240 11.97 -12.07 8.36
N SER A 241 12.86 -12.13 9.36
CA SER A 241 13.97 -11.17 9.43
C SER A 241 14.97 -11.37 8.29
N PRO A 242 15.55 -10.29 7.72
CA PRO A 242 16.54 -10.37 6.64
C PRO A 242 17.73 -11.28 6.96
N SER A 243 18.19 -11.26 8.21
CA SER A 243 19.31 -12.09 8.66
C SER A 243 19.03 -13.59 8.58
N LEU A 244 17.78 -14.00 8.74
CA LEU A 244 17.38 -15.41 8.63
C LEU A 244 17.40 -15.86 7.16
N GLY A 245 16.89 -15.03 6.25
CA GLY A 245 16.87 -15.30 4.83
C GLY A 245 18.26 -15.35 4.20
N GLU A 246 19.14 -14.39 4.49
CA GLU A 246 20.52 -14.37 4.01
C GLU A 246 21.32 -15.60 4.46
N ASN A 247 21.15 -16.00 5.72
CA ASN A 247 21.77 -17.22 6.23
C ASN A 247 21.27 -18.48 5.53
N SER A 248 19.98 -18.54 5.23
CA SER A 248 19.37 -19.65 4.52
C SER A 248 19.88 -19.77 3.09
N LEU A 249 19.98 -18.64 2.36
CA LEU A 249 20.52 -18.59 1.01
C LEU A 249 21.99 -19.04 0.98
N SER A 250 22.83 -18.51 1.87
CA SER A 250 24.23 -18.88 1.95
C SER A 250 24.45 -20.37 2.26
N ALA A 251 23.62 -20.93 3.18
CA ALA A 251 23.65 -22.34 3.49
C ALA A 251 23.23 -23.22 2.30
N MET A 252 22.20 -22.81 1.55
CA MET A 252 21.76 -23.52 0.33
C MET A 252 22.83 -23.51 -0.76
N VAL A 253 23.48 -22.37 -1.00
CA VAL A 253 24.57 -22.25 -1.97
C VAL A 253 25.74 -23.13 -1.56
N LEU A 254 26.14 -23.09 -0.29
CA LEU A 254 27.22 -23.93 0.22
C LEU A 254 26.90 -25.42 0.07
N ALA A 255 25.68 -25.83 0.43
CA ALA A 255 25.21 -27.22 0.28
C ALA A 255 25.24 -27.66 -1.20
N GLY A 256 24.81 -26.77 -2.12
CA GLY A 256 24.87 -27.02 -3.56
C GLY A 256 26.30 -27.23 -4.07
N VAL A 257 27.23 -26.38 -3.64
CA VAL A 257 28.66 -26.52 -3.99
C VAL A 257 29.26 -27.82 -3.46
N ILE A 258 28.95 -28.20 -2.22
CA ILE A 258 29.41 -29.46 -1.63
C ILE A 258 28.84 -30.66 -2.41
N ALA A 259 27.52 -30.64 -2.70
CA ALA A 259 26.88 -31.69 -3.48
C ALA A 259 27.49 -31.83 -4.88
N PHE A 260 27.74 -30.72 -5.55
CA PHE A 260 28.40 -30.72 -6.86
C PHE A 260 29.82 -31.29 -6.80
N ALA A 261 30.62 -30.90 -5.80
CA ALA A 261 31.96 -31.44 -5.59
C ALA A 261 31.95 -32.94 -5.33
N LEU A 262 31.00 -33.44 -4.52
CA LEU A 262 30.85 -34.89 -4.27
C LEU A 262 30.50 -35.67 -5.55
N ILE A 263 29.57 -35.12 -6.36
CA ILE A 263 29.20 -35.72 -7.66
C ILE A 263 30.44 -35.77 -8.59
N LEU A 264 31.21 -34.68 -8.67
CA LEU A 264 32.41 -34.59 -9.46
C LEU A 264 33.46 -35.63 -9.06
N VAL A 265 33.69 -35.79 -7.75
CA VAL A 265 34.61 -36.81 -7.21
C VAL A 265 34.10 -38.21 -7.54
N LEU A 266 32.81 -38.48 -7.33
CA LEU A 266 32.21 -39.79 -7.59
C LEU A 266 32.30 -40.14 -9.10
N MET A 267 31.94 -39.23 -9.97
CA MET A 267 31.99 -39.43 -11.40
C MET A 267 33.44 -39.63 -11.93
N THR A 268 34.38 -38.87 -11.35
CA THR A 268 35.80 -39.05 -11.71
C THR A 268 36.36 -40.37 -11.20
N ALA A 269 35.94 -40.82 -9.99
CA ALA A 269 36.37 -42.10 -9.44
C ALA A 269 35.81 -43.29 -10.23
N LEU A 270 34.54 -43.25 -10.66
CA LEU A 270 33.89 -44.34 -11.41
C LEU A 270 34.30 -44.34 -12.89
N TYR A 271 34.31 -43.19 -13.56
CA TYR A 271 34.48 -43.09 -15.01
C TYR A 271 35.83 -42.50 -15.41
N ARG A 272 36.71 -42.16 -14.46
CA ARG A 272 38.03 -41.57 -14.67
C ARG A 272 37.93 -40.28 -15.53
N LEU A 273 38.80 -40.13 -16.55
CA LEU A 273 38.87 -38.96 -17.42
C LEU A 273 37.54 -38.60 -18.12
N PRO A 274 36.80 -39.57 -18.72
CA PRO A 274 35.47 -39.27 -19.29
C PRO A 274 34.46 -38.72 -18.29
N GLY A 275 34.48 -39.18 -17.02
CA GLY A 275 33.60 -38.68 -15.99
C GLY A 275 33.90 -37.23 -15.61
N PHE A 276 35.16 -36.86 -15.53
CA PHE A 276 35.56 -35.48 -15.28
C PHE A 276 35.13 -34.52 -16.42
N LEU A 277 35.32 -34.95 -17.67
CA LEU A 277 34.92 -34.18 -18.85
C LEU A 277 33.37 -34.00 -18.90
N ALA A 278 32.62 -35.03 -18.54
CA ALA A 278 31.16 -34.96 -18.50
C ALA A 278 30.62 -33.97 -17.42
N CYS A 279 31.35 -33.77 -16.33
CA CYS A 279 30.96 -32.80 -15.31
C CYS A 279 31.27 -31.34 -15.71
N ILE A 280 32.14 -31.12 -16.68
CA ILE A 280 32.51 -29.77 -17.20
C ILE A 280 31.68 -29.39 -18.43
N ALA A 281 31.12 -30.34 -19.13
CA ALA A 281 30.30 -30.14 -20.32
C ALA A 281 28.89 -29.71 -19.95
#